data_0760457f9bbb57daf643ec7c7a298342
#
_entry.id   0760457f9bbb57daf643ec7c7a298342
#
_cell.length_a   1.000
_cell.length_b   1.000
_cell.length_c   1.000
_cell.angle_alpha   90.00
_cell.angle_beta   90.00
_cell.angle_gamma   90.00
#
_symmetry.space_group_name_H-M   'P 1'
#
loop_
_entity.id
_entity.type
_entity.pdbx_description
1 polymer ?
#
loop_
_entity_poly.entity_id
_entity_poly.type
_entity_poly.pdbx_seq_one_letter_code
_entity_poly.pdbx_strand_id
1 'polypeptide(L)'
;MPRRALTPVRPVHTGRSDTVAVRRLADQAFSRTAGASLSTGNAVRLLRDAGGNYPPWLDAIAAARRAILFESYIIHDDEVGERFARALLARPAAGVRVRVLYDWLGAVGKTSRNFWQRLREGGVRVRAFNPPRLDEPLGWLARDHR
;
A
#
# COMPACT_ATOMS: atom_id res chain seq x y z
N MET A 1 30.64 41.14 41.00
CA MET A 1 30.89 40.24 39.86
C MET A 1 29.99 40.67 38.71
N PRO A 2 30.53 41.26 37.60
CA PRO A 2 29.70 41.72 36.48
C PRO A 2 29.22 40.48 35.65
N ARG A 3 27.93 40.41 35.36
CA ARG A 3 27.33 39.41 34.48
C ARG A 3 27.78 39.66 33.03
N ARG A 4 28.45 38.68 32.45
CA ARG A 4 28.88 38.69 31.04
C ARG A 4 27.62 38.62 30.15
N ALA A 5 27.34 39.63 29.37
CA ALA A 5 26.25 39.67 28.42
C ALA A 5 26.51 38.63 27.30
N LEU A 6 25.53 37.75 27.08
CA LEU A 6 25.58 36.82 25.97
C LEU A 6 25.32 37.56 24.66
N THR A 7 26.29 37.49 23.76
CA THR A 7 26.19 38.06 22.40
C THR A 7 25.07 37.34 21.65
N PRO A 8 24.08 37.99 21.05
CA PRO A 8 23.04 37.34 20.27
C PRO A 8 23.65 36.68 19.04
N VAL A 9 23.35 35.38 18.89
CA VAL A 9 23.71 34.60 17.71
C VAL A 9 22.94 35.19 16.51
N ARG A 10 23.65 35.72 15.53
CA ARG A 10 23.05 36.16 14.27
C ARG A 10 22.41 34.98 13.55
N PRO A 11 21.18 35.09 13.06
CA PRO A 11 20.61 34.05 12.21
C PRO A 11 21.46 33.93 10.94
N VAL A 12 21.94 32.72 10.66
CA VAL A 12 22.62 32.40 9.40
C VAL A 12 21.53 32.44 8.32
N HIS A 13 21.54 33.46 7.48
CA HIS A 13 20.74 33.48 6.26
C HIS A 13 21.32 32.41 5.31
N THR A 14 20.76 31.20 5.36
CA THR A 14 21.02 30.16 4.35
C THR A 14 20.44 30.64 3.02
N GLY A 15 21.34 31.07 2.11
CA GLY A 15 20.95 31.48 0.78
C GLY A 15 20.29 30.37 -0.01
N ARG A 16 19.49 30.70 -1.01
CA ARG A 16 18.77 29.76 -1.89
C ARG A 16 19.68 28.66 -2.48
N SER A 17 20.97 28.97 -2.70
CA SER A 17 22.02 28.05 -3.15
C SER A 17 22.31 26.93 -2.14
N ASP A 18 22.37 27.28 -0.83
CA ASP A 18 22.71 26.34 0.23
C ASP A 18 21.59 25.30 0.42
N THR A 19 20.34 25.73 0.27
CA THR A 19 19.17 24.82 0.34
C THR A 19 19.16 23.80 -0.80
N VAL A 20 19.58 24.21 -2.00
CA VAL A 20 19.69 23.29 -3.16
C VAL A 20 20.84 22.29 -2.96
N ALA A 21 21.98 22.74 -2.43
CA ALA A 21 23.11 21.86 -2.15
C ALA A 21 22.77 20.82 -1.08
N VAL A 22 22.14 21.23 0.03
CA VAL A 22 21.68 20.33 1.10
C VAL A 22 20.68 19.32 0.58
N ARG A 23 19.73 19.74 -0.25
CA ARG A 23 18.75 18.83 -0.86
C ARG A 23 19.44 17.77 -1.73
N ARG A 24 20.40 18.16 -2.59
CA ARG A 24 21.16 17.21 -3.41
C ARG A 24 21.94 16.19 -2.59
N LEU A 25 22.56 16.60 -1.50
CA LEU A 25 23.27 15.69 -0.59
C LEU A 25 22.31 14.72 0.08
N ALA A 26 21.15 15.20 0.53
CA ALA A 26 20.11 14.37 1.11
C ALA A 26 19.60 13.33 0.07
N ASP A 27 19.29 13.76 -1.14
CA ASP A 27 18.82 12.90 -2.23
C ASP A 27 19.85 11.80 -2.57
N GLN A 28 21.14 12.13 -2.60
CA GLN A 28 22.23 11.16 -2.80
C GLN A 28 22.34 10.17 -1.64
N ALA A 29 22.24 10.64 -0.39
CA ALA A 29 22.28 9.79 0.78
C ALA A 29 21.11 8.82 0.81
N PHE A 30 19.89 9.29 0.55
CA PHE A 30 18.69 8.43 0.45
C PHE A 30 18.79 7.42 -0.69
N SER A 31 19.25 7.83 -1.87
CA SER A 31 19.42 6.91 -3.01
C SER A 31 20.43 5.79 -2.70
N ARG A 32 21.53 6.12 -2.03
CA ARG A 32 22.53 5.12 -1.63
C ARG A 32 21.97 4.14 -0.59
N THR A 33 21.27 4.65 0.41
CA THR A 33 20.67 3.83 1.48
C THR A 33 19.55 2.92 0.94
N ALA A 34 18.76 3.42 0.01
CA ALA A 34 17.68 2.67 -0.61
C ALA A 34 18.15 1.68 -1.70
N GLY A 35 19.40 1.77 -2.14
CA GLY A 35 19.91 0.98 -3.27
C GLY A 35 19.21 1.28 -4.60
N ALA A 36 18.52 2.43 -4.70
CA ALA A 36 17.75 2.83 -5.87
C ALA A 36 17.87 4.33 -6.11
N SER A 37 17.90 4.73 -7.38
CA SER A 37 17.94 6.15 -7.75
C SER A 37 16.64 6.85 -7.39
N LEU A 38 16.75 8.10 -6.94
CA LEU A 38 15.59 8.95 -6.68
C LEU A 38 14.87 9.27 -8.01
N SER A 39 13.57 9.01 -8.06
CA SER A 39 12.72 9.41 -9.18
C SER A 39 12.00 10.71 -8.83
N THR A 40 12.11 11.72 -9.69
CA THR A 40 11.45 13.02 -9.55
C THR A 40 10.09 13.04 -10.25
N GLY A 41 9.29 14.09 -10.01
CA GLY A 41 8.00 14.27 -10.68
C GLY A 41 6.85 13.47 -10.08
N ASN A 42 7.04 12.86 -8.91
CA ASN A 42 5.98 12.15 -8.18
C ASN A 42 5.19 13.11 -7.29
N ALA A 43 3.87 12.92 -7.24
CA ALA A 43 3.00 13.52 -6.25
C ALA A 43 2.66 12.49 -5.16
N VAL A 44 2.86 12.86 -3.91
CA VAL A 44 2.61 11.96 -2.77
C VAL A 44 1.58 12.60 -1.85
N ARG A 45 0.56 11.81 -1.47
CA ARG A 45 -0.43 12.18 -0.46
C ARG A 45 -0.42 11.13 0.64
N LEU A 46 -0.19 11.56 1.87
CA LEU A 46 -0.26 10.67 3.04
C LEU A 46 -1.72 10.41 3.41
N LEU A 47 -2.11 9.15 3.48
CA LEU A 47 -3.40 8.69 3.99
C LEU A 47 -3.16 8.07 5.36
N ARG A 48 -3.85 8.56 6.40
CA ARG A 48 -3.47 8.25 7.80
C ARG A 48 -4.08 6.98 8.36
N ASP A 49 -5.34 6.72 8.08
CA ASP A 49 -6.11 5.65 8.72
C ASP A 49 -7.08 4.99 7.72
N ALA A 50 -7.85 4.03 8.19
CA ALA A 50 -8.83 3.33 7.36
C ALA A 50 -9.87 4.31 6.75
N GLY A 51 -10.32 5.30 7.51
CA GLY A 51 -11.24 6.33 7.02
C GLY A 51 -10.65 7.16 5.90
N GLY A 52 -9.36 7.50 6.00
CA GLY A 52 -8.62 8.22 4.96
C GLY A 52 -8.18 7.35 3.79
N ASN A 53 -7.99 6.04 3.99
CA ASN A 53 -7.47 5.13 2.97
C ASN A 53 -8.58 4.50 2.09
N TYR A 54 -9.65 4.01 2.70
CA TYR A 54 -10.65 3.23 1.96
C TYR A 54 -11.38 4.01 0.87
N PRO A 55 -11.84 5.26 1.07
CA PRO A 55 -12.48 6.01 0.00
C PRO A 55 -11.60 6.18 -1.24
N PRO A 56 -10.34 6.67 -1.16
CA PRO A 56 -9.46 6.77 -2.32
C PRO A 56 -9.18 5.43 -3.01
N TRP A 57 -9.13 4.32 -2.27
CA TRP A 57 -8.94 3.00 -2.87
C TRP A 57 -10.17 2.56 -3.64
N LEU A 58 -11.36 2.76 -3.10
CA LEU A 58 -12.62 2.48 -3.79
C LEU A 58 -12.78 3.35 -5.04
N ASP A 59 -12.39 4.62 -4.97
CA ASP A 59 -12.37 5.53 -6.12
C ASP A 59 -11.39 5.05 -7.20
N ALA A 60 -10.19 4.61 -6.80
CA ALA A 60 -9.21 4.06 -7.73
C ALA A 60 -9.71 2.77 -8.41
N ILE A 61 -10.39 1.89 -7.66
CA ILE A 61 -11.04 0.69 -8.20
C ILE A 61 -12.13 1.10 -9.22
N ALA A 62 -12.98 2.06 -8.88
CA ALA A 62 -14.03 2.54 -9.75
C ALA A 62 -13.49 3.21 -11.02
N ALA A 63 -12.38 3.92 -10.92
CA ALA A 63 -11.74 4.61 -12.05
C ALA A 63 -10.87 3.70 -12.93
N ALA A 64 -10.57 2.48 -12.51
CA ALA A 64 -9.70 1.56 -13.26
C ALA A 64 -10.29 1.22 -14.64
N ARG A 65 -9.45 1.24 -15.69
CA ARG A 65 -9.88 1.01 -17.09
C ARG A 65 -9.28 -0.24 -17.74
N ARG A 66 -8.20 -0.79 -17.17
CA ARG A 66 -7.44 -1.89 -17.83
C ARG A 66 -7.28 -3.10 -16.94
N ALA A 67 -6.79 -2.88 -15.72
CA ALA A 67 -6.54 -3.95 -14.77
C ALA A 67 -6.54 -3.42 -13.34
N ILE A 68 -6.95 -4.28 -12.40
CA ILE A 68 -6.82 -4.13 -10.95
C ILE A 68 -6.02 -5.32 -10.44
N LEU A 69 -4.94 -5.03 -9.74
CA LEU A 69 -4.16 -5.99 -8.97
C LEU A 69 -4.35 -5.61 -7.50
N PHE A 70 -5.17 -6.39 -6.81
CA PHE A 70 -5.51 -6.15 -5.42
C PHE A 70 -4.85 -7.22 -4.55
N GLU A 71 -4.00 -6.78 -3.65
CA GLU A 71 -3.31 -7.65 -2.71
C GLU A 71 -3.62 -7.24 -1.28
N SER A 72 -3.94 -8.20 -0.41
CA SER A 72 -4.16 -7.91 1.00
C SER A 72 -3.79 -9.13 1.84
N TYR A 73 -3.12 -8.87 2.97
CA TYR A 73 -2.83 -9.91 3.95
C TYR A 73 -4.10 -10.37 4.67
N ILE A 74 -4.95 -9.43 5.07
CA ILE A 74 -6.21 -9.70 5.76
C ILE A 74 -7.37 -9.19 4.92
N ILE A 75 -8.33 -10.09 4.63
CA ILE A 75 -9.62 -9.74 4.05
C ILE A 75 -10.68 -10.35 4.98
N HIS A 76 -11.60 -9.54 5.47
CA HIS A 76 -12.72 -9.98 6.27
C HIS A 76 -14.01 -9.96 5.43
N ASP A 77 -14.91 -10.88 5.77
CA ASP A 77 -16.27 -10.94 5.24
C ASP A 77 -17.19 -10.09 6.14
N ASP A 78 -16.85 -8.80 6.23
CA ASP A 78 -17.55 -7.79 7.01
C ASP A 78 -18.08 -6.67 6.11
N GLU A 79 -18.65 -5.62 6.69
CA GLU A 79 -19.19 -4.49 5.94
C GLU A 79 -18.14 -3.84 5.02
N VAL A 80 -16.89 -3.72 5.48
CA VAL A 80 -15.81 -3.14 4.69
C VAL A 80 -15.43 -4.08 3.54
N GLY A 81 -15.23 -5.37 3.83
CA GLY A 81 -14.95 -6.38 2.81
C GLY A 81 -16.03 -6.45 1.75
N GLU A 82 -17.31 -6.36 2.14
CA GLU A 82 -18.44 -6.32 1.21
C GLU A 82 -18.46 -5.06 0.33
N ARG A 83 -18.04 -3.91 0.85
CA ARG A 83 -17.89 -2.70 0.05
C ARG A 83 -16.82 -2.87 -1.03
N PHE A 84 -15.66 -3.43 -0.67
CA PHE A 84 -14.60 -3.74 -1.62
C PHE A 84 -15.02 -4.83 -2.62
N ALA A 85 -15.69 -5.89 -2.16
CA ALA A 85 -16.19 -6.96 -3.03
C ALA A 85 -17.15 -6.40 -4.11
N ARG A 86 -18.10 -5.57 -3.73
CA ARG A 86 -19.01 -4.90 -4.68
C ARG A 86 -18.26 -4.03 -5.69
N ALA A 87 -17.29 -3.24 -5.23
CA ALA A 87 -16.49 -2.40 -6.12
C ALA A 87 -15.68 -3.23 -7.13
N LEU A 88 -15.06 -4.32 -6.69
CA LEU A 88 -14.31 -5.24 -7.55
C LEU A 88 -15.20 -5.97 -8.54
N LEU A 89 -16.38 -6.45 -8.10
CA LEU A 89 -17.36 -7.16 -8.94
C LEU A 89 -17.95 -6.28 -10.05
N ALA A 90 -18.03 -4.99 -9.87
CA ALA A 90 -18.53 -4.07 -10.89
C ALA A 90 -17.57 -3.89 -12.08
N ARG A 91 -16.32 -4.30 -11.97
CA ARG A 91 -15.28 -3.98 -12.97
C ARG A 91 -15.14 -4.97 -14.12
N PRO A 92 -15.30 -6.31 -13.94
CA PRO A 92 -15.23 -7.28 -15.03
C PRO A 92 -16.24 -7.00 -16.15
N ALA A 93 -17.47 -6.62 -15.81
CA ALA A 93 -18.49 -6.25 -16.81
C ALA A 93 -18.09 -5.04 -17.66
N ALA A 94 -17.22 -4.17 -17.15
CA ALA A 94 -16.64 -3.04 -17.90
C ALA A 94 -15.34 -3.41 -18.65
N GLY A 95 -15.01 -4.70 -18.79
CA GLY A 95 -13.82 -5.19 -19.47
C GLY A 95 -12.52 -5.03 -18.69
N VAL A 96 -12.58 -4.70 -17.40
CA VAL A 96 -11.40 -4.55 -16.55
C VAL A 96 -10.98 -5.91 -15.99
N ARG A 97 -9.70 -6.26 -16.14
CA ARG A 97 -9.14 -7.50 -15.57
C ARG A 97 -8.93 -7.32 -14.08
N VAL A 98 -9.62 -8.09 -13.26
CA VAL A 98 -9.50 -8.02 -11.79
C VAL A 98 -8.82 -9.26 -11.26
N ARG A 99 -7.75 -9.07 -10.48
CA ARG A 99 -7.01 -10.12 -9.79
C ARG A 99 -6.90 -9.78 -8.31
N VAL A 100 -7.27 -10.71 -7.45
CA VAL A 100 -7.16 -10.59 -6.00
C VAL A 100 -6.18 -11.67 -5.52
N LEU A 101 -5.16 -11.24 -4.79
CA LEU A 101 -4.25 -12.11 -4.05
C LEU A 101 -4.47 -11.87 -2.56
N TYR A 102 -4.73 -12.93 -1.81
CA TYR A 102 -4.88 -12.83 -0.36
C TYR A 102 -4.03 -13.88 0.35
N ASP A 103 -3.55 -13.56 1.56
CA ASP A 103 -2.85 -14.56 2.38
C ASP A 103 -3.86 -15.55 2.97
N TRP A 104 -3.61 -16.86 2.76
CA TRP A 104 -4.52 -17.90 3.22
C TRP A 104 -4.77 -17.84 4.72
N LEU A 105 -3.71 -17.69 5.52
CA LEU A 105 -3.85 -17.66 6.99
C LEU A 105 -4.49 -16.36 7.46
N GLY A 106 -4.22 -15.23 6.82
CA GLY A 106 -4.86 -13.95 7.12
C GLY A 106 -6.38 -13.97 6.92
N ALA A 107 -6.87 -14.85 6.05
CA ALA A 107 -8.30 -14.99 5.72
C ALA A 107 -8.99 -16.16 6.44
N VAL A 108 -8.23 -17.11 7.00
CA VAL A 108 -8.80 -18.27 7.70
C VAL A 108 -9.68 -17.85 8.87
N GLY A 109 -10.91 -18.40 8.90
CA GLY A 109 -11.90 -18.11 9.93
C GLY A 109 -12.50 -16.70 9.90
N LYS A 110 -12.08 -15.86 8.92
CA LYS A 110 -12.53 -14.47 8.79
C LYS A 110 -13.29 -14.19 7.50
N THR A 111 -13.10 -15.05 6.50
CA THR A 111 -13.72 -14.89 5.18
C THR A 111 -14.39 -16.20 4.78
N SER A 112 -15.66 -16.12 4.44
CA SER A 112 -16.46 -17.29 4.06
C SER A 112 -16.05 -17.83 2.68
N ARG A 113 -16.29 -19.12 2.45
CA ARG A 113 -16.13 -19.73 1.11
C ARG A 113 -17.05 -19.06 0.09
N ASN A 114 -18.25 -18.68 0.50
CA ASN A 114 -19.23 -18.01 -0.34
C ASN A 114 -18.76 -16.63 -0.82
N PHE A 115 -18.06 -15.87 0.04
CA PHE A 115 -17.46 -14.59 -0.34
C PHE A 115 -16.48 -14.75 -1.52
N TRP A 116 -15.57 -15.73 -1.44
CA TRP A 116 -14.62 -16.02 -2.52
C TRP A 116 -15.27 -16.57 -3.77
N GLN A 117 -16.31 -17.38 -3.60
CA GLN A 117 -17.08 -17.96 -4.71
C GLN A 117 -17.78 -16.86 -5.50
N ARG A 118 -18.50 -15.95 -4.84
CA ARG A 118 -19.14 -14.80 -5.48
C ARG A 118 -18.16 -13.97 -6.31
N LEU A 119 -16.97 -13.68 -5.77
CA LEU A 119 -15.95 -12.94 -6.51
C LEU A 119 -15.54 -13.68 -7.79
N ARG A 120 -15.32 -15.00 -7.72
CA ARG A 120 -14.92 -15.80 -8.89
C ARG A 120 -16.04 -15.89 -9.94
N GLU A 121 -17.27 -16.11 -9.51
CA GLU A 121 -18.44 -16.14 -10.38
C GLU A 121 -18.69 -14.81 -11.08
N GLY A 122 -18.39 -13.70 -10.40
CA GLY A 122 -18.44 -12.35 -10.97
C GLY A 122 -17.23 -11.98 -11.84
N GLY A 123 -16.35 -12.94 -12.20
CA GLY A 123 -15.24 -12.73 -13.12
C GLY A 123 -13.95 -12.20 -12.49
N VAL A 124 -13.87 -12.14 -11.17
CA VAL A 124 -12.65 -11.79 -10.44
C VAL A 124 -11.75 -13.03 -10.30
N ARG A 125 -10.48 -12.92 -10.71
CA ARG A 125 -9.49 -13.99 -10.49
C ARG A 125 -8.96 -13.91 -9.07
N VAL A 126 -9.38 -14.85 -8.21
CA VAL A 126 -8.98 -14.89 -6.79
C VAL A 126 -7.97 -16.00 -6.57
N ARG A 127 -6.84 -15.69 -5.96
CA ARG A 127 -5.77 -16.63 -5.59
C ARG A 127 -5.39 -16.48 -4.13
N ALA A 128 -5.25 -17.58 -3.43
CA ALA A 128 -4.64 -17.62 -2.11
C ALA A 128 -3.12 -17.64 -2.25
N PHE A 129 -2.45 -16.84 -1.45
CA PHE A 129 -1.01 -16.95 -1.24
C PHE A 129 -0.76 -17.96 -0.12
N ASN A 130 0.22 -18.83 -0.32
CA ASN A 130 0.72 -19.80 0.63
C ASN A 130 -0.37 -20.65 1.35
N PRO A 131 -1.31 -21.28 0.62
CA PRO A 131 -2.26 -22.19 1.24
C PRO A 131 -1.54 -23.47 1.70
N PRO A 132 -2.08 -24.21 2.71
CA PRO A 132 -1.55 -25.50 3.10
C PRO A 132 -1.43 -26.45 1.92
N ARG A 133 -0.32 -27.15 1.83
CA ARG A 133 -0.01 -28.12 0.79
C ARG A 133 0.30 -29.46 1.45
N LEU A 134 -0.13 -30.55 0.82
CA LEU A 134 0.11 -31.89 1.32
C LEU A 134 1.58 -32.29 1.20
N ASP A 135 2.30 -31.77 0.21
CA ASP A 135 3.72 -31.99 -0.04
C ASP A 135 4.64 -31.13 0.87
N GLU A 136 4.12 -30.03 1.43
CA GLU A 136 4.83 -29.16 2.36
C GLU A 136 3.94 -28.77 3.53
N PRO A 137 3.65 -29.67 4.48
CA PRO A 137 2.64 -29.45 5.51
C PRO A 137 2.93 -28.29 6.46
N LEU A 138 4.17 -27.82 6.54
CA LEU A 138 4.59 -26.65 7.34
C LEU A 138 5.00 -25.44 6.50
N GLY A 139 5.03 -25.56 5.18
CA GLY A 139 5.44 -24.48 4.26
C GLY A 139 4.57 -23.23 4.39
N TRP A 140 3.30 -23.38 4.78
CA TRP A 140 2.38 -22.26 5.02
C TRP A 140 2.73 -21.40 6.25
N LEU A 141 3.63 -21.86 7.13
CA LEU A 141 4.17 -21.06 8.24
C LEU A 141 5.29 -20.11 7.78
N ALA A 142 5.97 -20.42 6.68
CA ALA A 142 6.99 -19.55 6.12
C ALA A 142 6.32 -18.32 5.50
N ARG A 143 6.55 -17.14 6.07
CA ARG A 143 5.97 -15.89 5.63
C ARG A 143 7.05 -14.93 5.23
N ASP A 144 6.97 -14.48 4.00
CA ASP A 144 7.75 -13.37 3.50
C ASP A 144 6.84 -12.12 3.51
N HIS A 145 6.93 -11.35 4.59
CA HIS A 145 6.30 -10.04 4.67
C HIS A 145 7.20 -9.03 3.96
N ARG A 146 6.97 -8.82 2.69
CA ARG A 146 7.59 -7.74 1.93
C ARG A 146 6.73 -6.50 1.93
#